data_a97bdd6e8089f44b357770f711d0638f
#
_entry.id   a97bdd6e8089f44b357770f711d0638f
#
_cell.length_a   1.000
_cell.length_b   1.000
_cell.length_c   1.000
_cell.angle_alpha   90.00
_cell.angle_beta   90.00
_cell.angle_gamma   90.00
#
_symmetry.space_group_name_H-M   'P 1'
#
loop_
_entity.id
_entity.type
_entity.pdbx_description
1 polymer ?
#
loop_
_entity_poly.entity_id
_entity_poly.type
_entity_poly.pdbx_seq_one_letter_code
_entity_poly.pdbx_strand_id
1 'polypeptide(L)'
;MSKKKMETGLLHMGKYIFTLFLISSLLLGCNDNAKITEAVNKIDLNLEISRFDQEFAKAEPSDLPLLKKTYPYLFPAQYSDSVWVAKLKDTIQIELLEEVDHEFSNFEQEEADLELLFKHIKYYFPRFNIPKIVTVTSDVDYENRVILTDSLLLLGLDNYLGPGHMFYERISNYISAGMDKKYLVSDVASAFAKRVVPRPDDRTFLAQVVHYGKELYVKDRLIPFLSEAQRIGYSQEELDWAHLNEEPMWRYFIERELLYATDNKLGLRFLDPAPFSKFGLELDNESPGRIGRYLGWQIVRAFMERNEVSLQQMLGLPAEEIFKKSNYKPKK
;
A
#
# COMPACT_ATOMS: atom_id res chain seq x y z
N MET A 1 46.68 32.85 44.08
CA MET A 1 45.32 32.22 44.06
C MET A 1 44.46 32.60 42.82
N SER A 2 45.06 32.77 41.60
CA SER A 2 44.28 33.28 40.45
C SER A 2 44.23 32.36 39.21
N LYS A 3 45.21 31.48 38.98
CA LYS A 3 45.22 30.62 37.77
C LYS A 3 44.25 29.41 37.80
N LYS A 4 44.02 28.82 38.97
CA LYS A 4 43.18 27.61 39.11
C LYS A 4 41.69 27.85 38.92
N LYS A 5 41.19 29.08 39.15
CA LYS A 5 39.77 29.44 38.97
C LYS A 5 39.39 29.73 37.50
N MET A 6 40.37 30.05 36.66
CA MET A 6 40.16 30.36 35.25
C MET A 6 40.08 29.08 34.39
N GLU A 7 40.80 28.01 34.76
CA GLU A 7 40.75 26.73 34.04
C GLU A 7 39.46 25.95 34.24
N THR A 8 38.85 26.01 35.46
CA THR A 8 37.58 25.36 35.74
C THR A 8 36.40 26.04 35.04
N GLY A 9 36.44 27.37 34.81
CA GLY A 9 35.43 28.10 34.06
C GLY A 9 35.41 27.76 32.58
N LEU A 10 36.58 27.59 31.96
CA LEU A 10 36.69 27.22 30.55
C LEU A 10 36.23 25.78 30.29
N LEU A 11 36.50 24.84 31.20
CA LEU A 11 36.03 23.44 31.08
C LEU A 11 34.49 23.30 31.19
N HIS A 12 33.88 24.12 32.04
CA HIS A 12 32.41 24.13 32.15
C HIS A 12 31.74 24.77 30.95
N MET A 13 32.30 25.88 30.42
CA MET A 13 31.78 26.56 29.25
C MET A 13 31.89 25.65 27.97
N GLY A 14 32.96 24.88 27.85
CA GLY A 14 33.14 23.89 26.76
C GLY A 14 32.07 22.78 26.81
N LYS A 15 31.70 22.31 28.01
CA LYS A 15 30.64 21.29 28.17
C LYS A 15 29.26 21.82 27.77
N TYR A 16 28.93 23.05 28.11
CA TYR A 16 27.62 23.64 27.75
C TYR A 16 27.55 23.95 26.26
N ILE A 17 28.63 24.38 25.61
CA ILE A 17 28.69 24.60 24.16
C ILE A 17 28.56 23.27 23.41
N PHE A 18 29.21 22.19 23.88
CA PHE A 18 29.11 20.87 23.27
C PHE A 18 27.70 20.27 23.44
N THR A 19 27.07 20.47 24.60
CA THR A 19 25.69 20.01 24.85
C THR A 19 24.68 20.80 24.02
N LEU A 20 24.88 22.10 23.83
CA LEU A 20 24.04 22.95 23.00
C LEU A 20 24.16 22.58 21.51
N PHE A 21 25.35 22.21 21.04
CA PHE A 21 25.59 21.76 19.67
C PHE A 21 24.98 20.39 19.41
N LEU A 22 24.99 19.48 20.41
CA LEU A 22 24.37 18.15 20.31
C LEU A 22 22.83 18.23 20.28
N ILE A 23 22.22 19.18 20.98
CA ILE A 23 20.77 19.42 20.98
C ILE A 23 20.33 20.09 19.67
N SER A 24 21.17 20.96 19.08
CA SER A 24 20.88 21.59 17.79
C SER A 24 20.89 20.60 16.62
N SER A 25 21.71 19.54 16.69
CA SER A 25 21.74 18.51 15.62
C SER A 25 20.57 17.55 15.63
N LEU A 26 19.82 17.46 16.74
CA LEU A 26 18.61 16.63 16.84
C LEU A 26 17.34 17.30 16.24
N LEU A 27 17.41 18.60 15.92
CA LEU A 27 16.27 19.35 15.36
C LEU A 27 16.24 19.39 13.83
N LEU A 28 17.27 18.89 13.14
CA LEU A 28 17.37 18.94 11.67
C LEU A 28 16.62 17.81 10.95
N GLY A 29 16.26 16.73 11.66
CA GLY A 29 15.57 15.57 11.07
C GLY A 29 14.05 15.73 10.91
N CYS A 30 13.41 16.65 11.61
CA CYS A 30 11.94 16.83 11.59
C CYS A 30 11.41 17.75 10.48
N ASN A 31 12.28 18.38 9.67
CA ASN A 31 11.86 19.48 8.80
C ASN A 31 11.39 19.02 7.41
N ASP A 32 11.84 17.86 6.91
CA ASP A 32 11.53 17.45 5.52
C ASP A 32 10.12 16.87 5.39
N ASN A 33 9.66 16.08 6.34
CA ASN A 33 8.29 15.57 6.32
C ASN A 33 7.26 16.70 6.48
N ALA A 34 7.54 17.71 7.33
CA ALA A 34 6.69 18.87 7.49
C ALA A 34 6.60 19.71 6.20
N LYS A 35 7.73 19.90 5.50
CA LYS A 35 7.76 20.60 4.20
C LYS A 35 6.98 19.84 3.12
N ILE A 36 7.10 18.50 3.08
CA ILE A 36 6.33 17.67 2.15
C ILE A 36 4.84 17.79 2.43
N THR A 37 4.43 17.66 3.70
CA THR A 37 3.03 17.82 4.10
C THR A 37 2.47 19.18 3.71
N GLU A 38 3.21 20.27 3.95
CA GLU A 38 2.81 21.61 3.54
C GLU A 38 2.69 21.75 2.02
N ALA A 39 3.64 21.18 1.26
CA ALA A 39 3.61 21.20 -0.21
C ALA A 39 2.44 20.39 -0.78
N VAL A 40 2.17 19.22 -0.22
CA VAL A 40 1.03 18.35 -0.59
C VAL A 40 -0.30 19.06 -0.31
N ASN A 41 -0.45 19.70 0.85
CA ASN A 41 -1.68 20.40 1.22
C ASN A 41 -1.98 21.61 0.32
N LYS A 42 -0.96 22.20 -0.34
CA LYS A 42 -1.13 23.30 -1.31
C LYS A 42 -1.59 22.84 -2.69
N ILE A 43 -1.57 21.52 -2.96
CA ILE A 43 -2.04 20.99 -4.24
C ILE A 43 -3.57 21.09 -4.26
N ASP A 44 -4.08 21.95 -5.13
CA ASP A 44 -5.50 22.03 -5.42
C ASP A 44 -5.90 20.88 -6.35
N LEU A 45 -6.88 20.09 -5.92
CA LEU A 45 -7.30 18.88 -6.60
C LEU A 45 -8.79 18.68 -6.37
N ASN A 46 -9.52 18.46 -7.44
CA ASN A 46 -10.92 18.07 -7.40
C ASN A 46 -11.07 16.65 -7.93
N LEU A 47 -11.57 15.74 -7.10
CA LEU A 47 -11.86 14.36 -7.53
C LEU A 47 -13.25 14.32 -8.17
N GLU A 48 -13.32 13.68 -9.33
CA GLU A 48 -14.61 13.32 -9.94
C GLU A 48 -14.95 11.88 -9.50
N ILE A 49 -15.86 11.74 -8.55
CA ILE A 49 -16.33 10.45 -8.05
C ILE A 49 -17.77 10.23 -8.46
N SER A 50 -18.04 9.12 -9.15
CA SER A 50 -19.38 8.68 -9.55
C SER A 50 -19.75 7.42 -8.79
N ARG A 51 -20.82 7.48 -8.00
CA ARG A 51 -21.39 6.36 -7.26
C ARG A 51 -22.31 5.53 -8.18
N PHE A 52 -21.69 4.85 -9.17
CA PHE A 52 -22.46 4.00 -10.08
C PHE A 52 -23.15 2.85 -9.34
N ASP A 53 -22.58 2.32 -8.27
CA ASP A 53 -23.24 1.35 -7.38
C ASP A 53 -24.62 1.85 -6.92
N GLN A 54 -24.73 3.10 -6.47
CA GLN A 54 -26.00 3.69 -6.05
C GLN A 54 -26.94 4.03 -7.22
N GLU A 55 -26.37 4.50 -8.35
CA GLU A 55 -27.18 4.76 -9.55
C GLU A 55 -27.76 3.46 -10.10
N PHE A 56 -26.97 2.39 -10.15
CA PHE A 56 -27.43 1.08 -10.62
C PHE A 56 -28.45 0.43 -9.67
N ALA A 57 -28.26 0.59 -8.36
CA ALA A 57 -29.19 0.07 -7.34
C ALA A 57 -30.62 0.66 -7.46
N LYS A 58 -30.71 1.93 -7.92
CA LYS A 58 -31.97 2.65 -8.07
C LYS A 58 -32.57 2.58 -9.49
N ALA A 59 -31.85 1.95 -10.42
CA ALA A 59 -32.20 1.99 -11.83
C ALA A 59 -33.32 1.00 -12.16
N GLU A 60 -34.22 1.46 -13.02
CA GLU A 60 -35.22 0.63 -13.68
C GLU A 60 -34.74 0.24 -15.10
N PRO A 61 -35.30 -0.80 -15.73
CA PRO A 61 -34.93 -1.17 -17.10
C PRO A 61 -35.01 -0.03 -18.14
N SER A 62 -35.88 0.97 -17.91
CA SER A 62 -36.02 2.18 -18.73
C SER A 62 -34.80 3.10 -18.65
N ASP A 63 -34.00 3.01 -17.59
CA ASP A 63 -32.84 3.89 -17.38
C ASP A 63 -31.56 3.34 -18.04
N LEU A 64 -31.55 2.07 -18.47
CA LEU A 64 -30.39 1.42 -19.10
C LEU A 64 -29.79 2.22 -20.29
N PRO A 65 -30.58 2.81 -21.20
CA PRO A 65 -30.00 3.61 -22.30
C PRO A 65 -29.19 4.81 -21.79
N LEU A 66 -29.64 5.46 -20.72
CA LEU A 66 -28.95 6.57 -20.08
C LEU A 66 -27.66 6.09 -19.37
N LEU A 67 -27.76 5.03 -18.58
CA LEU A 67 -26.58 4.43 -17.88
C LEU A 67 -25.51 4.01 -18.90
N LYS A 68 -25.89 3.34 -19.99
CA LYS A 68 -24.96 2.95 -21.05
C LYS A 68 -24.30 4.15 -21.74
N LYS A 69 -25.01 5.23 -21.90
CA LYS A 69 -24.46 6.47 -22.46
C LYS A 69 -23.49 7.15 -21.51
N THR A 70 -23.78 7.14 -20.19
CA THR A 70 -22.96 7.79 -19.16
C THR A 70 -21.72 6.97 -18.82
N TYR A 71 -21.86 5.63 -18.77
CA TYR A 71 -20.82 4.68 -18.35
C TYR A 71 -20.54 3.61 -19.42
N PRO A 72 -20.19 3.97 -20.67
CA PRO A 72 -20.08 3.01 -21.77
C PRO A 72 -19.06 1.91 -21.53
N TYR A 73 -18.05 2.17 -20.71
CA TYR A 73 -17.01 1.22 -20.30
C TYR A 73 -17.48 0.14 -19.32
N LEU A 74 -18.63 0.33 -18.66
CA LEU A 74 -19.25 -0.66 -17.77
C LEU A 74 -20.21 -1.60 -18.51
N PHE A 75 -20.56 -1.28 -19.75
CA PHE A 75 -21.54 -2.02 -20.56
C PHE A 75 -20.91 -2.55 -21.86
N PRO A 76 -20.08 -3.61 -21.80
CA PRO A 76 -19.44 -4.15 -22.99
C PRO A 76 -20.46 -4.57 -24.06
N ALA A 77 -20.19 -4.21 -25.31
CA ALA A 77 -21.14 -4.36 -26.43
C ALA A 77 -21.53 -5.82 -26.75
N GLN A 78 -20.75 -6.80 -26.27
CA GLN A 78 -21.06 -8.22 -26.42
C GLN A 78 -22.27 -8.69 -25.58
N TYR A 79 -22.69 -7.93 -24.58
CA TYR A 79 -23.82 -8.25 -23.73
C TYR A 79 -25.06 -7.47 -24.16
N SER A 80 -26.15 -8.19 -24.42
CA SER A 80 -27.44 -7.59 -24.75
C SER A 80 -28.09 -6.92 -23.54
N ASP A 81 -29.07 -6.04 -23.78
CA ASP A 81 -29.82 -5.37 -22.72
C ASP A 81 -30.52 -6.34 -21.77
N SER A 82 -30.92 -7.53 -22.26
CA SER A 82 -31.56 -8.55 -21.43
C SER A 82 -30.67 -9.02 -20.27
N VAL A 83 -29.32 -9.05 -20.44
CA VAL A 83 -28.38 -9.40 -19.37
C VAL A 83 -28.45 -8.37 -18.25
N TRP A 84 -28.47 -7.10 -18.61
CA TRP A 84 -28.52 -5.99 -17.64
C TRP A 84 -29.87 -5.90 -16.95
N VAL A 85 -30.97 -6.11 -17.70
CA VAL A 85 -32.32 -6.21 -17.12
C VAL A 85 -32.41 -7.38 -16.13
N ALA A 86 -31.81 -8.52 -16.47
CA ALA A 86 -31.74 -9.65 -15.54
C ALA A 86 -30.93 -9.30 -14.27
N LYS A 87 -29.79 -8.62 -14.42
CA LYS A 87 -28.96 -8.19 -13.29
C LYS A 87 -29.67 -7.19 -12.37
N LEU A 88 -30.46 -6.25 -12.92
CA LEU A 88 -31.29 -5.33 -12.13
C LEU A 88 -32.39 -6.02 -11.30
N LYS A 89 -32.77 -7.26 -11.66
CA LYS A 89 -33.82 -8.04 -11.00
C LYS A 89 -33.27 -9.22 -10.19
N ASP A 90 -31.96 -9.42 -10.22
CA ASP A 90 -31.31 -10.51 -9.51
C ASP A 90 -31.31 -10.19 -8.00
N THR A 91 -31.91 -11.09 -7.22
CA THR A 91 -32.07 -10.91 -5.76
C THR A 91 -30.71 -10.86 -5.04
N ILE A 92 -29.72 -11.63 -5.49
CA ILE A 92 -28.37 -11.62 -4.91
C ILE A 92 -27.68 -10.29 -5.22
N GLN A 93 -27.85 -9.77 -6.45
CA GLN A 93 -27.31 -8.47 -6.83
C GLN A 93 -27.94 -7.33 -6.04
N ILE A 94 -29.27 -7.40 -5.81
CA ILE A 94 -29.99 -6.40 -5.01
C ILE A 94 -29.47 -6.42 -3.56
N GLU A 95 -29.41 -7.61 -2.95
CA GLU A 95 -28.88 -7.77 -1.59
C GLU A 95 -27.43 -7.26 -1.47
N LEU A 96 -26.58 -7.57 -2.45
CA LEU A 96 -25.20 -7.08 -2.48
C LEU A 96 -25.11 -5.56 -2.56
N LEU A 97 -25.97 -4.92 -3.36
CA LEU A 97 -26.03 -3.46 -3.46
C LEU A 97 -26.57 -2.81 -2.18
N GLU A 98 -27.52 -3.46 -1.48
CA GLU A 98 -28.02 -3.01 -0.17
C GLU A 98 -26.92 -3.06 0.89
N GLU A 99 -26.12 -4.13 0.94
CA GLU A 99 -24.98 -4.25 1.85
C GLU A 99 -23.89 -3.20 1.56
N VAL A 100 -23.61 -2.93 0.28
CA VAL A 100 -22.68 -1.86 -0.13
C VAL A 100 -23.23 -0.48 0.28
N ASP A 101 -24.52 -0.20 0.07
CA ASP A 101 -25.10 1.10 0.47
C ASP A 101 -25.10 1.26 1.99
N HIS A 102 -25.32 0.18 2.76
CA HIS A 102 -25.22 0.19 4.21
C HIS A 102 -23.81 0.53 4.69
N GLU A 103 -22.77 -0.15 4.17
CA GLU A 103 -21.38 0.04 4.60
C GLU A 103 -20.81 1.40 4.13
N PHE A 104 -21.19 1.85 2.93
CA PHE A 104 -20.72 3.07 2.28
C PHE A 104 -21.81 4.13 2.13
N SER A 105 -22.79 4.19 3.06
CA SER A 105 -23.84 5.23 3.10
C SER A 105 -23.23 6.63 3.22
N ASN A 106 -22.14 6.77 3.98
CA ASN A 106 -21.29 7.95 4.00
C ASN A 106 -19.92 7.57 3.41
N PHE A 107 -19.53 8.23 2.32
CA PHE A 107 -18.27 8.01 1.59
C PHE A 107 -17.27 9.16 1.79
N GLU A 108 -17.56 10.11 2.70
CA GLU A 108 -16.77 11.34 2.89
C GLU A 108 -15.33 11.03 3.35
N GLN A 109 -15.13 10.02 4.22
CA GLN A 109 -13.79 9.68 4.71
C GLN A 109 -12.96 9.03 3.59
N GLU A 110 -13.55 8.11 2.82
CA GLU A 110 -12.89 7.46 1.69
C GLU A 110 -12.54 8.49 0.60
N GLU A 111 -13.42 9.46 0.33
CA GLU A 111 -13.17 10.56 -0.60
C GLU A 111 -12.00 11.43 -0.12
N ALA A 112 -12.00 11.84 1.16
CA ALA A 112 -10.92 12.65 1.74
C ALA A 112 -9.57 11.92 1.70
N ASP A 113 -9.54 10.63 2.01
CA ASP A 113 -8.33 9.81 1.98
C ASP A 113 -7.84 9.57 0.54
N LEU A 114 -8.75 9.37 -0.42
CA LEU A 114 -8.43 9.29 -1.85
C LEU A 114 -7.88 10.63 -2.36
N GLU A 115 -8.48 11.75 -1.97
CA GLU A 115 -7.97 13.08 -2.33
C GLU A 115 -6.54 13.28 -1.81
N LEU A 116 -6.29 12.93 -0.55
CA LEU A 116 -4.96 13.02 0.03
C LEU A 116 -3.95 12.11 -0.66
N LEU A 117 -4.33 10.86 -0.99
CA LEU A 117 -3.53 9.95 -1.81
C LEU A 117 -3.16 10.58 -3.16
N PHE A 118 -4.14 11.13 -3.89
CA PHE A 118 -3.88 11.72 -5.22
C PHE A 118 -3.07 13.02 -5.13
N LYS A 119 -3.19 13.80 -4.06
CA LYS A 119 -2.28 14.92 -3.78
C LYS A 119 -0.84 14.45 -3.61
N HIS A 120 -0.60 13.38 -2.84
CA HIS A 120 0.73 12.77 -2.73
C HIS A 120 1.22 12.23 -4.08
N ILE A 121 0.35 11.58 -4.86
CA ILE A 121 0.71 11.12 -6.21
C ILE A 121 1.12 12.31 -7.08
N LYS A 122 0.38 13.40 -7.10
CA LYS A 122 0.72 14.62 -7.87
C LYS A 122 2.03 15.25 -7.42
N TYR A 123 2.31 15.23 -6.12
CA TYR A 123 3.57 15.74 -5.57
C TYR A 123 4.78 14.94 -6.09
N TYR A 124 4.73 13.62 -6.00
CA TYR A 124 5.85 12.76 -6.44
C TYR A 124 5.85 12.49 -7.95
N PHE A 125 4.70 12.46 -8.58
CA PHE A 125 4.50 12.13 -10.00
C PHE A 125 3.64 13.22 -10.69
N PRO A 126 4.16 14.44 -10.90
CA PRO A 126 3.39 15.59 -11.36
C PRO A 126 2.76 15.39 -12.74
N ARG A 127 3.30 14.48 -13.57
CA ARG A 127 2.76 14.16 -14.90
C ARG A 127 1.59 13.16 -14.88
N PHE A 128 1.29 12.57 -13.72
CA PHE A 128 0.18 11.63 -13.61
C PHE A 128 -1.16 12.38 -13.74
N ASN A 129 -2.03 11.90 -14.62
CA ASN A 129 -3.38 12.43 -14.75
C ASN A 129 -4.28 11.76 -13.70
N ILE A 130 -5.08 12.56 -13.00
CA ILE A 130 -6.05 12.03 -12.04
C ILE A 130 -7.17 11.36 -12.82
N PRO A 131 -7.45 10.09 -12.59
CA PRO A 131 -8.54 9.39 -13.27
C PRO A 131 -9.89 9.80 -12.68
N LYS A 132 -10.96 9.66 -13.48
CA LYS A 132 -12.32 9.62 -12.96
C LYS A 132 -12.48 8.38 -12.09
N ILE A 133 -13.03 8.53 -10.89
CA ILE A 133 -13.30 7.44 -9.96
C ILE A 133 -14.74 6.99 -10.13
N VAL A 134 -14.96 5.68 -10.26
CA VAL A 134 -16.30 5.10 -10.37
C VAL A 134 -16.38 3.91 -9.44
N THR A 135 -17.31 3.97 -8.51
CA THR A 135 -17.60 2.86 -7.60
C THR A 135 -18.59 1.90 -8.25
N VAL A 136 -18.35 0.62 -8.08
CA VAL A 136 -19.14 -0.47 -8.68
C VAL A 136 -19.34 -1.62 -7.70
N THR A 137 -20.20 -2.55 -8.02
CA THR A 137 -20.16 -3.94 -7.52
C THR A 137 -19.56 -4.85 -8.58
N SER A 138 -18.75 -5.82 -8.18
CA SER A 138 -17.98 -6.71 -9.06
C SER A 138 -18.30 -8.18 -8.85
N ASP A 139 -19.42 -8.50 -8.19
CA ASP A 139 -19.79 -9.86 -7.79
C ASP A 139 -18.69 -10.51 -6.91
N VAL A 140 -18.10 -9.69 -6.03
CA VAL A 140 -17.01 -10.04 -5.09
C VAL A 140 -15.74 -10.54 -5.81
N ASP A 141 -15.41 -9.95 -6.96
CA ASP A 141 -14.14 -10.21 -7.67
C ASP A 141 -12.98 -9.49 -6.92
N TYR A 142 -12.49 -10.16 -5.85
CA TYR A 142 -11.44 -9.59 -4.99
C TYR A 142 -10.09 -9.46 -5.71
N GLU A 143 -9.86 -10.16 -6.81
CA GLU A 143 -8.62 -10.04 -7.60
C GLU A 143 -8.60 -8.72 -8.39
N ASN A 144 -9.76 -8.26 -8.86
CA ASN A 144 -9.94 -7.05 -9.66
C ASN A 144 -10.70 -5.94 -8.90
N ARG A 145 -10.67 -5.95 -7.56
CA ARG A 145 -11.41 -4.97 -6.75
C ARG A 145 -10.97 -3.51 -6.96
N VAL A 146 -9.76 -3.28 -7.50
CA VAL A 146 -9.25 -1.97 -7.92
C VAL A 146 -8.68 -2.09 -9.33
N ILE A 147 -9.26 -1.38 -10.28
CA ILE A 147 -8.76 -1.30 -11.66
C ILE A 147 -8.37 0.14 -11.96
N LEU A 148 -7.06 0.39 -12.08
CA LEU A 148 -6.51 1.71 -12.38
C LEU A 148 -5.99 1.76 -13.83
N THR A 149 -6.57 2.65 -14.63
CA THR A 149 -6.13 2.99 -15.98
C THR A 149 -5.61 4.43 -16.06
N ASP A 150 -5.32 4.95 -17.27
CA ASP A 150 -4.88 6.34 -17.45
C ASP A 150 -5.98 7.36 -17.16
N SER A 151 -7.24 6.99 -17.34
CA SER A 151 -8.38 7.91 -17.26
C SER A 151 -9.48 7.44 -16.30
N LEU A 152 -9.38 6.20 -15.77
CA LEU A 152 -10.44 5.59 -14.98
C LEU A 152 -9.87 4.80 -13.83
N LEU A 153 -10.48 4.97 -12.64
CA LEU A 153 -10.30 4.13 -11.47
C LEU A 153 -11.64 3.49 -11.13
N LEU A 154 -11.75 2.17 -11.27
CA LEU A 154 -12.90 1.41 -10.80
C LEU A 154 -12.63 0.85 -9.42
N LEU A 155 -13.60 0.99 -8.51
CA LEU A 155 -13.56 0.50 -7.14
C LEU A 155 -14.75 -0.45 -6.91
N GLY A 156 -14.47 -1.74 -6.77
CA GLY A 156 -15.46 -2.77 -6.42
C GLY A 156 -15.75 -2.73 -4.92
N LEU A 157 -16.74 -1.93 -4.50
CA LEU A 157 -17.03 -1.68 -3.08
C LEU A 157 -17.50 -2.93 -2.33
N ASP A 158 -18.11 -3.86 -3.04
CA ASP A 158 -18.51 -5.18 -2.53
C ASP A 158 -17.36 -6.06 -2.05
N ASN A 159 -16.11 -5.63 -2.25
CA ASN A 159 -14.91 -6.27 -1.73
C ASN A 159 -14.41 -5.66 -0.41
N TYR A 160 -15.21 -4.79 0.25
CA TYR A 160 -14.79 -4.06 1.44
C TYR A 160 -15.86 -3.99 2.53
N LEU A 161 -16.75 -5.00 2.59
CA LEU A 161 -17.87 -5.10 3.53
C LEU A 161 -17.47 -5.60 4.93
N GLY A 162 -16.19 -5.90 5.12
CA GLY A 162 -15.66 -6.46 6.36
C GLY A 162 -15.38 -7.97 6.28
N PRO A 163 -14.33 -8.48 6.97
CA PRO A 163 -13.78 -9.81 6.74
C PRO A 163 -14.73 -10.98 7.08
N GLY A 164 -15.74 -10.75 7.92
CA GLY A 164 -16.73 -11.76 8.32
C GLY A 164 -18.04 -11.70 7.53
N HIS A 165 -18.10 -10.91 6.45
CA HIS A 165 -19.33 -10.71 5.71
C HIS A 165 -19.84 -12.00 5.02
N MET A 166 -21.16 -12.21 4.98
CA MET A 166 -21.78 -13.44 4.46
C MET A 166 -21.39 -13.74 3.00
N PHE A 167 -21.21 -12.73 2.17
CA PHE A 167 -20.76 -12.90 0.79
C PHE A 167 -19.33 -13.44 0.67
N TYR A 168 -18.55 -13.47 1.77
CA TYR A 168 -17.16 -13.96 1.82
C TYR A 168 -17.01 -15.36 2.41
N GLU A 169 -18.10 -16.06 2.78
CA GLU A 169 -18.05 -17.39 3.40
C GLU A 169 -17.27 -18.43 2.59
N ARG A 170 -17.22 -18.29 1.26
CA ARG A 170 -16.47 -19.20 0.36
C ARG A 170 -15.07 -18.72 0.04
N ILE A 171 -14.67 -17.58 0.57
CA ILE A 171 -13.33 -17.00 0.38
C ILE A 171 -12.45 -17.42 1.55
N SER A 172 -11.21 -17.82 1.27
CA SER A 172 -10.26 -18.19 2.33
C SER A 172 -10.03 -17.01 3.29
N ASN A 173 -9.98 -17.29 4.61
CA ASN A 173 -9.87 -16.28 5.67
C ASN A 173 -8.69 -15.32 5.47
N TYR A 174 -7.54 -15.80 4.99
CA TYR A 174 -6.37 -14.94 4.75
C TYR A 174 -6.58 -13.96 3.58
N ILE A 175 -7.57 -14.19 2.70
CA ILE A 175 -7.98 -13.26 1.64
C ILE A 175 -9.05 -12.31 2.20
N SER A 176 -10.11 -12.85 2.82
CA SER A 176 -11.22 -12.04 3.34
C SER A 176 -10.79 -11.10 4.47
N ALA A 177 -9.72 -11.42 5.21
CA ALA A 177 -9.10 -10.52 6.20
C ALA A 177 -8.67 -9.17 5.60
N GLY A 178 -8.33 -9.13 4.30
CA GLY A 178 -8.02 -7.90 3.56
C GLY A 178 -9.23 -7.25 2.89
N MET A 179 -10.45 -7.78 3.08
CA MET A 179 -11.68 -7.26 2.45
C MET A 179 -12.46 -6.35 3.43
N ASP A 180 -11.78 -5.34 3.94
CA ASP A 180 -12.28 -4.37 4.91
C ASP A 180 -12.01 -2.95 4.37
N LYS A 181 -12.95 -2.03 4.52
CA LYS A 181 -12.89 -0.67 3.97
C LYS A 181 -11.64 0.11 4.37
N LYS A 182 -11.03 -0.21 5.53
CA LYS A 182 -9.77 0.40 5.96
C LYS A 182 -8.60 0.14 4.99
N TYR A 183 -8.70 -0.86 4.10
CA TYR A 183 -7.67 -1.18 3.10
C TYR A 183 -7.95 -0.56 1.72
N LEU A 184 -9.14 0.03 1.46
CA LEU A 184 -9.52 0.55 0.15
C LEU A 184 -8.46 1.51 -0.42
N VAL A 185 -8.08 2.54 0.33
CA VAL A 185 -7.08 3.52 -0.12
C VAL A 185 -5.68 2.90 -0.26
N SER A 186 -5.35 1.96 0.61
CA SER A 186 -4.10 1.17 0.53
C SER A 186 -4.03 0.32 -0.75
N ASP A 187 -5.16 -0.23 -1.20
CA ASP A 187 -5.24 -0.99 -2.44
C ASP A 187 -5.15 -0.11 -3.68
N VAL A 188 -5.75 1.08 -3.66
CA VAL A 188 -5.57 2.08 -4.72
C VAL A 188 -4.09 2.50 -4.81
N ALA A 189 -3.45 2.76 -3.67
CA ALA A 189 -2.01 3.04 -3.63
C ALA A 189 -1.18 1.87 -4.15
N SER A 190 -1.59 0.61 -3.89
CA SER A 190 -0.93 -0.59 -4.44
C SER A 190 -1.09 -0.70 -5.95
N ALA A 191 -2.27 -0.40 -6.49
CA ALA A 191 -2.50 -0.38 -7.94
C ALA A 191 -1.62 0.67 -8.62
N PHE A 192 -1.45 1.84 -8.01
CA PHE A 192 -0.52 2.87 -8.51
C PHE A 192 0.95 2.42 -8.38
N ALA A 193 1.36 1.87 -7.23
CA ALA A 193 2.73 1.40 -7.01
C ALA A 193 3.15 0.36 -8.05
N LYS A 194 2.31 -0.64 -8.32
CA LYS A 194 2.53 -1.64 -9.38
C LYS A 194 2.74 -1.04 -10.77
N ARG A 195 2.15 0.13 -11.03
CA ARG A 195 2.28 0.83 -12.32
C ARG A 195 3.61 1.57 -12.46
N VAL A 196 4.13 2.13 -11.36
CA VAL A 196 5.34 2.97 -11.38
C VAL A 196 6.61 2.22 -11.02
N VAL A 197 6.52 1.08 -10.37
CA VAL A 197 7.66 0.21 -10.05
C VAL A 197 7.98 -0.69 -11.24
N PRO A 198 9.16 -0.56 -11.89
CA PRO A 198 9.53 -1.42 -12.99
C PRO A 198 9.65 -2.88 -12.56
N ARG A 199 9.26 -3.80 -13.44
CA ARG A 199 9.52 -5.22 -13.23
C ARG A 199 11.03 -5.46 -13.19
N PRO A 200 11.52 -6.35 -12.29
CA PRO A 200 12.94 -6.67 -12.24
C PRO A 200 13.36 -7.45 -13.48
N ASP A 201 14.51 -7.10 -14.04
CA ASP A 201 15.15 -7.84 -15.13
C ASP A 201 15.81 -9.14 -14.64
N ASP A 202 16.21 -9.15 -13.37
CA ASP A 202 16.82 -10.27 -12.66
C ASP A 202 15.76 -11.20 -12.07
N ARG A 203 16.00 -12.52 -12.14
CA ARG A 203 15.11 -13.58 -11.68
C ARG A 203 15.41 -14.07 -10.27
N THR A 204 16.43 -13.52 -9.61
CA THR A 204 16.79 -13.92 -8.24
C THR A 204 15.65 -13.60 -7.26
N PHE A 205 15.61 -14.34 -6.16
CA PHE A 205 14.66 -14.08 -5.10
C PHE A 205 14.88 -12.68 -4.49
N LEU A 206 16.13 -12.22 -4.38
CA LEU A 206 16.46 -10.86 -3.97
C LEU A 206 15.79 -9.80 -4.86
N ALA A 207 15.85 -10.00 -6.19
CA ALA A 207 15.24 -9.05 -7.11
C ALA A 207 13.72 -8.96 -6.93
N GLN A 208 13.06 -10.09 -6.67
CA GLN A 208 11.62 -10.14 -6.38
C GLN A 208 11.29 -9.50 -5.01
N VAL A 209 12.07 -9.81 -3.97
CA VAL A 209 11.94 -9.22 -2.63
C VAL A 209 12.06 -7.71 -2.67
N VAL A 210 13.10 -7.18 -3.33
CA VAL A 210 13.33 -5.74 -3.48
C VAL A 210 12.25 -5.09 -4.34
N HIS A 211 11.74 -5.77 -5.37
CA HIS A 211 10.63 -5.26 -6.19
C HIS A 211 9.40 -4.96 -5.34
N TYR A 212 8.94 -5.93 -4.54
CA TYR A 212 7.83 -5.70 -3.61
C TYR A 212 8.17 -4.68 -2.51
N GLY A 213 9.43 -4.62 -2.10
CA GLY A 213 9.92 -3.59 -1.18
C GLY A 213 9.81 -2.19 -1.76
N LYS A 214 10.08 -1.99 -3.06
CA LYS A 214 9.86 -0.73 -3.77
C LYS A 214 8.38 -0.35 -3.81
N GLU A 215 7.47 -1.31 -4.10
CA GLU A 215 6.03 -1.06 -4.08
C GLU A 215 5.57 -0.57 -2.71
N LEU A 216 6.00 -1.21 -1.63
CA LEU A 216 5.67 -0.82 -0.26
C LEU A 216 6.30 0.52 0.13
N TYR A 217 7.52 0.81 -0.32
CA TYR A 217 8.13 2.12 -0.08
C TYR A 217 7.43 3.24 -0.85
N VAL A 218 6.92 2.99 -2.05
CA VAL A 218 6.04 3.94 -2.75
C VAL A 218 4.82 4.23 -1.89
N LYS A 219 4.20 3.22 -1.27
CA LYS A 219 3.07 3.43 -0.35
C LYS A 219 3.47 4.23 0.89
N ASP A 220 4.68 4.09 1.44
CA ASP A 220 5.18 4.95 2.52
C ASP A 220 5.15 6.43 2.15
N ARG A 221 5.38 6.74 0.88
CA ARG A 221 5.39 8.12 0.37
C ARG A 221 4.01 8.63 -0.02
N LEU A 222 3.12 7.75 -0.47
CA LEU A 222 1.81 8.12 -1.00
C LEU A 222 0.71 8.16 0.07
N ILE A 223 0.80 7.29 1.07
CA ILE A 223 -0.22 7.16 2.14
C ILE A 223 0.43 7.16 3.53
N PRO A 224 1.29 8.18 3.86
CA PRO A 224 1.95 8.25 5.15
C PRO A 224 0.98 8.41 6.34
N PHE A 225 -0.26 8.80 6.07
CA PHE A 225 -1.35 8.96 7.04
C PHE A 225 -2.01 7.62 7.43
N LEU A 226 -1.79 6.54 6.69
CA LEU A 226 -2.21 5.20 7.09
C LEU A 226 -1.14 4.51 7.94
N SER A 227 -1.57 3.57 8.80
CA SER A 227 -0.65 2.76 9.60
C SER A 227 0.26 1.87 8.75
N GLU A 228 1.37 1.41 9.30
CA GLU A 228 2.25 0.45 8.62
C GLU A 228 1.54 -0.85 8.29
N ALA A 229 0.69 -1.33 9.20
CA ALA A 229 -0.12 -2.52 8.99
C ALA A 229 -1.05 -2.37 7.77
N GLN A 230 -1.76 -1.23 7.64
CA GLN A 230 -2.59 -0.94 6.47
C GLN A 230 -1.77 -0.82 5.19
N ARG A 231 -0.56 -0.24 5.23
CA ARG A 231 0.30 -0.11 4.05
C ARG A 231 0.75 -1.45 3.49
N ILE A 232 1.12 -2.42 4.35
CA ILE A 232 1.52 -3.75 3.91
C ILE A 232 0.32 -4.69 3.71
N GLY A 233 -0.86 -4.35 4.24
CA GLY A 233 -2.06 -5.19 4.22
C GLY A 233 -1.98 -6.34 5.23
N TYR A 234 -1.47 -6.05 6.42
CA TYR A 234 -1.41 -6.95 7.58
C TYR A 234 -2.40 -6.51 8.65
N SER A 235 -2.75 -7.42 9.55
CA SER A 235 -3.26 -7.03 10.87
C SER A 235 -2.12 -6.42 11.71
N GLN A 236 -2.45 -5.80 12.84
CA GLN A 236 -1.41 -5.28 13.73
C GLN A 236 -0.58 -6.43 14.34
N GLU A 237 -1.23 -7.54 14.68
CA GLU A 237 -0.59 -8.74 15.21
C GLU A 237 0.40 -9.36 14.21
N GLU A 238 0.03 -9.43 12.93
CA GLU A 238 0.91 -9.90 11.85
C GLU A 238 2.14 -8.99 11.68
N LEU A 239 1.93 -7.67 11.75
CA LEU A 239 3.03 -6.71 11.67
C LEU A 239 3.96 -6.80 12.89
N ASP A 240 3.39 -6.91 14.09
CA ASP A 240 4.16 -7.06 15.32
C ASP A 240 4.98 -8.36 15.32
N TRP A 241 4.38 -9.46 14.83
CA TRP A 241 5.11 -10.70 14.62
C TRP A 241 6.29 -10.53 13.66
N ALA A 242 6.07 -9.83 12.54
CA ALA A 242 7.13 -9.58 11.55
C ALA A 242 8.27 -8.75 12.14
N HIS A 243 7.95 -7.74 12.95
CA HIS A 243 8.95 -6.91 13.65
C HIS A 243 9.78 -7.72 14.65
N LEU A 244 9.11 -8.56 15.46
CA LEU A 244 9.77 -9.36 16.49
C LEU A 244 10.66 -10.48 15.90
N ASN A 245 10.33 -10.94 14.70
CA ASN A 245 11.03 -12.04 14.05
C ASN A 245 11.93 -11.61 12.88
N GLU A 246 12.23 -10.31 12.74
CA GLU A 246 13.00 -9.79 11.60
C GLU A 246 14.40 -10.44 11.51
N GLU A 247 15.11 -10.57 12.63
CA GLU A 247 16.43 -11.17 12.65
C GLU A 247 16.41 -12.68 12.38
N PRO A 248 15.56 -13.52 13.01
CA PRO A 248 15.44 -14.94 12.67
C PRO A 248 15.09 -15.20 11.20
N MET A 249 14.14 -14.42 10.63
CA MET A 249 13.77 -14.54 9.22
C MET A 249 14.92 -14.21 8.29
N TRP A 250 15.63 -13.12 8.58
CA TRP A 250 16.80 -12.70 7.80
C TRP A 250 17.89 -13.75 7.84
N ARG A 251 18.21 -14.29 9.04
CA ARG A 251 19.17 -15.36 9.24
C ARG A 251 18.80 -16.59 8.42
N TYR A 252 17.54 -17.00 8.44
CA TYR A 252 17.05 -18.13 7.63
C TYR A 252 17.32 -17.92 6.13
N PHE A 253 17.07 -16.71 5.61
CA PHE A 253 17.31 -16.42 4.19
C PHE A 253 18.80 -16.45 3.83
N ILE A 254 19.67 -16.02 4.72
CA ILE A 254 21.12 -16.04 4.52
C ILE A 254 21.67 -17.47 4.63
N GLU A 255 21.37 -18.20 5.71
CA GLU A 255 21.89 -19.55 5.94
C GLU A 255 21.44 -20.56 4.90
N ARG A 256 20.28 -20.33 4.29
CA ARG A 256 19.75 -21.16 3.19
C ARG A 256 20.11 -20.65 1.80
N GLU A 257 20.93 -19.59 1.72
CA GLU A 257 21.40 -18.99 0.47
C GLU A 257 20.27 -18.59 -0.50
N LEU A 258 19.09 -18.21 0.05
CA LEU A 258 17.88 -18.01 -0.76
C LEU A 258 17.94 -16.75 -1.62
N LEU A 259 18.66 -15.71 -1.19
CA LEU A 259 18.62 -14.39 -1.85
C LEU A 259 18.99 -14.45 -3.33
N TYR A 260 20.00 -15.21 -3.68
CA TYR A 260 20.47 -15.35 -5.07
C TYR A 260 19.91 -16.58 -5.79
N ALA A 261 19.07 -17.35 -5.13
CA ALA A 261 18.38 -18.46 -5.76
C ALA A 261 17.33 -17.98 -6.77
N THR A 262 17.15 -18.76 -7.84
CA THR A 262 16.18 -18.51 -8.92
C THR A 262 15.02 -19.50 -8.90
N ASP A 263 14.80 -20.17 -7.76
CA ASP A 263 13.71 -21.13 -7.58
C ASP A 263 12.36 -20.41 -7.49
N ASN A 264 11.49 -20.64 -8.47
CA ASN A 264 10.15 -20.05 -8.52
C ASN A 264 9.26 -20.41 -7.31
N LYS A 265 9.57 -21.51 -6.60
CA LYS A 265 8.84 -21.89 -5.38
C LYS A 265 9.04 -20.90 -4.23
N LEU A 266 10.11 -20.10 -4.26
CA LEU A 266 10.35 -19.07 -3.23
C LEU A 266 9.28 -17.96 -3.28
N GLY A 267 8.80 -17.60 -4.47
CA GLY A 267 7.67 -16.69 -4.63
C GLY A 267 6.42 -17.20 -3.90
N LEU A 268 6.02 -18.45 -4.18
CA LEU A 268 4.87 -19.10 -3.54
C LEU A 268 4.99 -19.22 -2.03
N ARG A 269 6.22 -19.35 -1.50
CA ARG A 269 6.49 -19.52 -0.07
C ARG A 269 6.49 -18.22 0.71
N PHE A 270 6.98 -17.12 0.09
CA PHE A 270 7.33 -15.92 0.83
C PHE A 270 6.79 -14.61 0.24
N LEU A 271 6.26 -14.62 -0.99
CA LEU A 271 5.83 -13.39 -1.68
C LEU A 271 4.34 -13.39 -2.06
N ASP A 272 3.80 -14.54 -2.43
CA ASP A 272 2.42 -14.65 -2.86
C ASP A 272 1.44 -14.69 -1.67
N PRO A 273 0.18 -14.29 -1.85
CA PRO A 273 -0.84 -14.41 -0.81
C PRO A 273 -0.97 -15.86 -0.35
N ALA A 274 -0.85 -16.06 0.94
CA ALA A 274 -0.96 -17.36 1.60
C ALA A 274 -1.36 -17.15 3.07
N PRO A 275 -1.93 -18.15 3.75
CA PRO A 275 -2.28 -18.02 5.17
C PRO A 275 -1.06 -17.79 6.07
N PHE A 276 0.10 -18.29 5.65
CA PHE A 276 1.39 -18.11 6.35
C PHE A 276 2.57 -18.31 5.39
N SER A 277 3.74 -17.85 5.78
CA SER A 277 4.99 -18.04 5.04
C SER A 277 5.61 -19.39 5.37
N LYS A 278 6.16 -20.10 4.36
CA LYS A 278 6.59 -21.51 4.51
C LYS A 278 8.10 -21.60 4.68
N PHE A 279 8.57 -21.58 5.93
CA PHE A 279 9.98 -21.83 6.28
C PHE A 279 10.32 -23.32 6.33
N GLY A 280 9.33 -24.20 6.49
CA GLY A 280 9.49 -25.64 6.70
C GLY A 280 9.78 -25.99 8.17
N LEU A 281 9.23 -25.19 9.09
CA LEU A 281 9.33 -25.33 10.54
C LEU A 281 7.96 -25.65 11.14
N GLU A 282 7.95 -26.23 12.36
CA GLU A 282 6.69 -26.58 13.05
C GLU A 282 5.79 -25.36 13.33
N LEU A 283 6.39 -24.16 13.50
CA LEU A 283 5.69 -22.92 13.82
C LEU A 283 5.43 -22.03 12.61
N ASP A 284 5.49 -22.57 11.37
CA ASP A 284 5.23 -21.81 10.16
C ASP A 284 3.88 -21.07 10.19
N ASN A 285 2.85 -21.70 10.77
CA ASN A 285 1.49 -21.17 10.89
C ASN A 285 1.36 -19.93 11.80
N GLU A 286 2.38 -19.60 12.58
CA GLU A 286 2.43 -18.35 13.36
C GLU A 286 2.93 -17.17 12.54
N SER A 287 3.63 -17.42 11.43
CA SER A 287 4.17 -16.38 10.58
C SER A 287 3.07 -15.80 9.67
N PRO A 288 3.08 -14.49 9.39
CA PRO A 288 2.19 -13.95 8.36
C PRO A 288 2.59 -14.44 6.97
N GLY A 289 1.63 -14.46 6.06
CA GLY A 289 1.91 -14.66 4.64
C GLY A 289 2.77 -13.52 4.07
N ARG A 290 3.40 -13.75 2.92
CA ARG A 290 4.12 -12.69 2.18
C ARG A 290 5.29 -12.02 2.91
N ILE A 291 5.91 -12.71 3.86
CA ILE A 291 6.95 -12.13 4.73
C ILE A 291 8.18 -11.61 3.97
N GLY A 292 8.47 -12.15 2.78
CA GLY A 292 9.52 -11.64 1.92
C GLY A 292 9.25 -10.21 1.43
N ARG A 293 7.98 -9.80 1.30
CA ARG A 293 7.63 -8.40 0.98
C ARG A 293 7.98 -7.47 2.14
N TYR A 294 7.74 -7.90 3.38
CA TYR A 294 8.14 -7.15 4.56
C TYR A 294 9.66 -6.93 4.60
N LEU A 295 10.46 -8.00 4.42
CA LEU A 295 11.93 -7.89 4.40
C LEU A 295 12.41 -6.98 3.26
N GLY A 296 11.82 -7.10 2.08
CA GLY A 296 12.10 -6.20 0.97
C GLY A 296 11.83 -4.74 1.30
N TRP A 297 10.74 -4.48 2.00
CA TRP A 297 10.39 -3.14 2.46
C TRP A 297 11.42 -2.57 3.44
N GLN A 298 11.88 -3.37 4.41
CA GLN A 298 12.91 -2.93 5.34
C GLN A 298 14.26 -2.68 4.63
N ILE A 299 14.63 -3.51 3.63
CA ILE A 299 15.83 -3.29 2.81
C ILE A 299 15.74 -1.95 2.06
N VAL A 300 14.61 -1.66 1.40
CA VAL A 300 14.44 -0.41 0.65
C VAL A 300 14.39 0.79 1.58
N ARG A 301 13.74 0.71 2.74
CA ARG A 301 13.77 1.76 3.78
C ARG A 301 15.19 2.04 4.24
N ALA A 302 15.95 1.00 4.58
CA ALA A 302 17.35 1.13 4.99
C ALA A 302 18.23 1.76 3.90
N PHE A 303 17.95 1.47 2.63
CA PHE A 303 18.62 2.12 1.50
C PHE A 303 18.30 3.61 1.45
N MET A 304 17.03 3.97 1.51
CA MET A 304 16.58 5.37 1.42
C MET A 304 17.00 6.23 2.60
N GLU A 305 17.14 5.65 3.78
CA GLU A 305 17.65 6.34 4.97
C GLU A 305 19.14 6.69 4.87
N ARG A 306 19.92 5.89 4.12
CA ARG A 306 21.40 6.02 4.04
C ARG A 306 21.89 6.69 2.79
N ASN A 307 21.02 6.90 1.81
CA ASN A 307 21.43 7.41 0.50
C ASN A 307 20.55 8.60 0.09
N GLU A 308 21.18 9.70 -0.29
CA GLU A 308 20.50 10.91 -0.75
C GLU A 308 20.05 10.75 -2.21
N VAL A 309 18.99 9.98 -2.41
CA VAL A 309 18.38 9.74 -3.74
C VAL A 309 16.89 10.06 -3.72
N SER A 310 16.37 10.53 -4.85
CA SER A 310 14.92 10.74 -4.99
C SER A 310 14.18 9.42 -5.12
N LEU A 311 12.83 9.45 -4.87
CA LEU A 311 11.97 8.29 -5.11
C LEU A 311 12.14 7.74 -6.54
N GLN A 312 12.14 8.61 -7.54
CA GLN A 312 12.27 8.23 -8.95
C GLN A 312 13.61 7.58 -9.27
N GLN A 313 14.71 8.11 -8.70
CA GLN A 313 16.04 7.51 -8.84
C GLN A 313 16.06 6.11 -8.23
N MET A 314 15.56 5.93 -7.00
CA MET A 314 15.50 4.63 -6.33
C MET A 314 14.71 3.61 -7.16
N LEU A 315 13.56 4.00 -7.75
CA LEU A 315 12.75 3.10 -8.58
C LEU A 315 13.54 2.53 -9.77
N GLY A 316 14.45 3.31 -10.36
CA GLY A 316 15.28 2.89 -11.49
C GLY A 316 16.51 2.06 -11.13
N LEU A 317 16.88 1.93 -9.84
CA LEU A 317 18.09 1.20 -9.45
C LEU A 317 17.89 -0.33 -9.49
N PRO A 318 18.93 -1.09 -9.84
CA PRO A 318 18.93 -2.55 -9.71
C PRO A 318 18.77 -3.01 -8.26
N ALA A 319 18.13 -4.15 -8.05
CA ALA A 319 17.90 -4.71 -6.73
C ALA A 319 19.21 -4.96 -5.94
N GLU A 320 20.24 -5.45 -6.62
CA GLU A 320 21.54 -5.72 -6.01
C GLU A 320 22.22 -4.42 -5.52
N GLU A 321 22.10 -3.33 -6.26
CA GLU A 321 22.65 -2.04 -5.86
C GLU A 321 21.93 -1.51 -4.61
N ILE A 322 20.58 -1.57 -4.60
CA ILE A 322 19.78 -1.20 -3.43
C ILE A 322 20.20 -2.03 -2.23
N PHE A 323 20.29 -3.36 -2.38
CA PHE A 323 20.66 -4.26 -1.30
C PHE A 323 22.05 -3.94 -0.75
N LYS A 324 23.08 -3.85 -1.60
CA LYS A 324 24.45 -3.56 -1.17
C LYS A 324 24.58 -2.20 -0.48
N LYS A 325 23.97 -1.15 -1.04
CA LYS A 325 24.03 0.20 -0.49
C LYS A 325 23.11 0.43 0.71
N SER A 326 22.11 -0.44 0.91
CA SER A 326 21.23 -0.39 2.10
C SER A 326 22.02 -0.68 3.38
N ASN A 327 23.09 -1.49 3.28
CA ASN A 327 23.77 -2.05 4.44
C ASN A 327 22.77 -2.55 5.50
N TYR A 328 21.71 -3.18 5.00
CA TYR A 328 20.61 -3.63 5.82
C TYR A 328 21.06 -4.59 6.92
N LYS A 329 20.61 -4.31 8.11
CA LYS A 329 20.77 -5.17 9.30
C LYS A 329 19.43 -5.26 9.97
N PRO A 330 18.91 -6.48 10.21
CA PRO A 330 17.63 -6.65 10.87
C PRO A 330 17.68 -6.09 12.29
N LYS A 331 16.54 -5.65 12.78
CA LYS A 331 16.36 -5.29 14.19
C LYS A 331 16.46 -6.57 15.06
N LYS A 332 17.04 -6.43 16.24
CA LYS A 332 17.17 -7.51 17.23
C LYS A 332 15.98 -7.48 18.16
#